data_afb69d055c8e47e709c62771c09d87a5
#
_entry.id   afb69d055c8e47e709c62771c09d87a5
#
_cell.length_a   1.000
_cell.length_b   1.000
_cell.length_c   1.000
_cell.angle_alpha   90.00
_cell.angle_beta   90.00
_cell.angle_gamma   90.00
#
_symmetry.space_group_name_H-M   'P 1'
#
loop_
_entity.id
_entity.type
_entity.pdbx_description
1 polymer ?
#
loop_
_entity_poly.entity_id
_entity_poly.type
_entity_poly.pdbx_seq_one_letter_code
_entity_poly.pdbx_strand_id
1 'polypeptide(L)'
;VIAIGNPLGLNNTVTSGIISATDRSSSDIGASDKRVDYLQTDAAINPGNSGGPLLNARGEVIGMNTAIIQGAQGLGFAIPINTVQKIAEELIAKGRVDHPYLGIQMVTLTPEVKEKITTRFGDKINLAANQGILLVRIVPNSPAAIAGLRPGDVIKSINNQPVFKVDEVQKLVENSKIGIPLQLEVERNSRIFQVLVKPAP
;
A
#
# COMPACT_ATOMS: atom_id res chain seq x y z
N VAL A 1 18.38 -3.60 -17.01
CA VAL A 1 17.12 -4.32 -17.26
C VAL A 1 16.62 -4.08 -18.67
N ILE A 2 15.74 -4.93 -19.15
CA ILE A 2 15.18 -4.89 -20.50
C ILE A 2 13.67 -4.97 -20.37
N ALA A 3 12.96 -3.98 -20.92
CA ALA A 3 11.51 -3.98 -21.00
C ALA A 3 11.09 -4.33 -22.44
N ILE A 4 10.11 -5.22 -22.56
CA ILE A 4 9.58 -5.68 -23.85
C ILE A 4 8.09 -5.33 -23.93
N GLY A 5 7.64 -4.91 -25.11
CA GLY A 5 6.21 -4.64 -25.33
C GLY A 5 5.91 -4.33 -26.79
N ASN A 6 4.67 -3.87 -27.02
CA ASN A 6 4.19 -3.49 -28.34
C ASN A 6 3.53 -2.08 -28.29
N PRO A 7 4.33 -1.02 -28.04
CA PRO A 7 3.81 0.31 -27.93
C PRO A 7 3.24 0.80 -29.28
N LEU A 8 2.04 1.41 -29.23
CA LEU A 8 1.39 2.02 -30.40
C LEU A 8 1.19 1.07 -31.61
N GLY A 9 1.17 -0.25 -31.39
CA GLY A 9 1.07 -1.24 -32.47
C GLY A 9 2.39 -1.46 -33.22
N LEU A 10 3.49 -0.89 -32.77
CA LEU A 10 4.85 -1.16 -33.29
C LEU A 10 5.35 -2.47 -32.71
N ASN A 11 5.44 -3.49 -33.54
CA ASN A 11 5.80 -4.84 -33.12
C ASN A 11 7.17 -4.90 -32.44
N ASN A 12 7.23 -5.66 -31.33
CA ASN A 12 8.47 -6.06 -30.66
C ASN A 12 9.41 -4.92 -30.26
N THR A 13 8.88 -3.92 -29.58
CA THR A 13 9.72 -2.82 -29.04
C THR A 13 10.45 -3.30 -27.79
N VAL A 14 11.75 -3.06 -27.76
CA VAL A 14 12.64 -3.36 -26.64
C VAL A 14 13.28 -2.07 -26.17
N THR A 15 13.23 -1.82 -24.87
CA THR A 15 13.93 -0.70 -24.23
C THR A 15 14.86 -1.25 -23.15
N SER A 16 15.92 -0.53 -22.83
CA SER A 16 16.88 -0.95 -21.80
C SER A 16 17.17 0.19 -20.82
N GLY A 17 17.56 -0.19 -19.61
CA GLY A 17 17.91 0.72 -18.53
C GLY A 17 18.42 -0.04 -17.31
N ILE A 18 18.33 0.59 -16.14
CA ILE A 18 18.73 0.00 -14.85
C ILE A 18 17.54 -0.04 -13.90
N ILE A 19 17.64 -0.82 -12.82
CA ILE A 19 16.77 -0.63 -11.65
C ILE A 19 17.26 0.60 -10.90
N SER A 20 16.43 1.63 -10.87
CA SER A 20 16.73 2.92 -10.23
C SER A 20 16.38 2.91 -8.74
N ALA A 21 15.37 2.12 -8.35
CA ALA A 21 14.98 1.90 -6.96
C ALA A 21 14.14 0.63 -6.82
N THR A 22 14.13 0.07 -5.62
CA THR A 22 13.21 -0.98 -5.19
C THR A 22 12.24 -0.42 -4.14
N ASP A 23 11.14 -1.13 -3.89
CA ASP A 23 10.19 -0.86 -2.82
C ASP A 23 9.57 0.56 -2.87
N ARG A 24 9.36 1.10 -4.08
CA ARG A 24 8.61 2.34 -4.26
C ARG A 24 7.15 2.11 -3.93
N SER A 25 6.65 2.80 -2.90
CA SER A 25 5.25 2.68 -2.51
C SER A 25 4.32 3.28 -3.56
N SER A 26 3.08 2.81 -3.58
CA SER A 26 2.04 3.37 -4.46
C SER A 26 1.79 4.85 -4.21
N SER A 27 1.95 5.31 -2.96
CA SER A 27 1.82 6.73 -2.59
C SER A 27 2.92 7.60 -3.20
N ASP A 28 4.16 7.08 -3.32
CA ASP A 28 5.29 7.81 -3.92
C ASP A 28 5.08 8.11 -5.40
N ILE A 29 4.24 7.32 -6.07
CA ILE A 29 3.95 7.45 -7.50
C ILE A 29 2.55 8.01 -7.79
N GLY A 30 1.84 8.53 -6.77
CA GLY A 30 0.50 9.08 -6.92
C GLY A 30 -0.61 8.06 -7.18
N ALA A 31 -0.34 6.77 -6.97
CA ALA A 31 -1.29 5.66 -7.13
C ALA A 31 -1.73 5.10 -5.76
N SER A 32 -2.16 5.99 -4.86
CA SER A 32 -2.47 5.69 -3.46
C SER A 32 -3.59 4.67 -3.23
N ASP A 33 -4.37 4.36 -4.27
CA ASP A 33 -5.40 3.32 -4.29
C ASP A 33 -4.85 1.92 -4.53
N LYS A 34 -3.60 1.80 -4.99
CA LYS A 34 -2.94 0.52 -5.28
C LYS A 34 -2.07 0.09 -4.11
N ARG A 35 -2.06 -1.21 -3.81
CA ARG A 35 -1.36 -1.80 -2.67
C ARG A 35 -0.15 -2.62 -3.11
N VAL A 36 0.69 -2.02 -3.94
CA VAL A 36 1.85 -2.68 -4.54
C VAL A 36 3.09 -1.84 -4.33
N ASP A 37 4.17 -2.45 -3.93
CA ASP A 37 5.50 -1.85 -4.02
C ASP A 37 6.04 -2.10 -5.43
N TYR A 38 6.69 -1.10 -6.01
CA TYR A 38 7.15 -1.14 -7.39
C TYR A 38 8.67 -1.18 -7.49
N LEU A 39 9.16 -1.82 -8.56
CA LEU A 39 10.50 -1.60 -9.09
C LEU A 39 10.47 -0.34 -9.93
N GLN A 40 11.37 0.59 -9.68
CA GLN A 40 11.57 1.78 -10.50
C GLN A 40 12.69 1.52 -11.51
N THR A 41 12.51 1.93 -12.75
CA THR A 41 13.51 1.81 -13.82
C THR A 41 13.53 3.07 -14.69
N ASP A 42 14.67 3.38 -15.28
CA ASP A 42 14.83 4.40 -16.31
C ASP A 42 14.68 3.84 -17.73
N ALA A 43 14.55 2.51 -17.88
CA ALA A 43 14.10 1.91 -19.13
C ALA A 43 12.77 2.56 -19.57
N ALA A 44 12.66 2.97 -20.83
CA ALA A 44 11.48 3.66 -21.32
C ALA A 44 10.25 2.75 -21.26
N ILE A 45 9.32 3.07 -20.33
CA ILE A 45 8.01 2.44 -20.21
C ILE A 45 6.99 3.40 -20.84
N ASN A 46 6.26 2.92 -21.84
CA ASN A 46 5.28 3.70 -22.59
C ASN A 46 3.99 2.88 -22.78
N PRO A 47 2.85 3.51 -23.14
CA PRO A 47 1.66 2.79 -23.51
C PRO A 47 1.95 1.73 -24.57
N GLY A 48 1.63 0.46 -24.26
CA GLY A 48 1.87 -0.72 -25.11
C GLY A 48 2.94 -1.68 -24.60
N ASN A 49 3.83 -1.27 -23.68
CA ASN A 49 4.66 -2.24 -22.95
C ASN A 49 4.15 -2.57 -21.55
N SER A 50 3.08 -1.92 -21.07
CA SER A 50 2.36 -2.32 -19.85
C SER A 50 1.82 -3.74 -19.98
N GLY A 51 2.00 -4.57 -18.93
CA GLY A 51 1.70 -6.01 -18.94
C GLY A 51 2.81 -6.86 -19.55
N GLY A 52 3.77 -6.26 -20.26
CA GLY A 52 4.96 -6.94 -20.77
C GLY A 52 6.01 -7.19 -19.67
N PRO A 53 7.00 -8.05 -19.93
CA PRO A 53 8.03 -8.41 -18.96
C PRO A 53 9.08 -7.31 -18.80
N LEU A 54 9.58 -7.17 -17.58
CA LEU A 54 10.86 -6.55 -17.27
C LEU A 54 11.86 -7.67 -16.98
N LEU A 55 12.94 -7.71 -17.75
CA LEU A 55 13.95 -8.77 -17.70
C LEU A 55 15.26 -8.27 -17.06
N ASN A 56 15.99 -9.17 -16.43
CA ASN A 56 17.39 -8.93 -16.06
C ASN A 56 18.35 -9.27 -17.21
N ALA A 57 19.67 -9.12 -16.97
CA ALA A 57 20.70 -9.41 -17.97
C ALA A 57 20.81 -10.90 -18.36
N ARG A 58 20.19 -11.81 -17.58
CA ARG A 58 20.15 -13.26 -17.87
C ARG A 58 18.89 -13.67 -18.64
N GLY A 59 18.01 -12.70 -18.98
CA GLY A 59 16.72 -12.97 -19.61
C GLY A 59 15.64 -13.49 -18.66
N GLU A 60 15.87 -13.42 -17.35
CA GLU A 60 14.87 -13.83 -16.35
C GLU A 60 13.88 -12.68 -16.10
N VAL A 61 12.59 -12.98 -15.99
CA VAL A 61 11.57 -12.00 -15.68
C VAL A 61 11.69 -11.61 -14.20
N ILE A 62 11.91 -10.33 -13.93
CA ILE A 62 12.00 -9.75 -12.59
C ILE A 62 10.80 -8.89 -12.22
N GLY A 63 9.98 -8.53 -13.21
CA GLY A 63 8.77 -7.75 -12.99
C GLY A 63 7.87 -7.68 -14.22
N MET A 64 6.69 -7.10 -14.03
CA MET A 64 5.73 -6.80 -15.08
C MET A 64 5.58 -5.29 -15.21
N ASN A 65 5.88 -4.75 -16.40
CA ASN A 65 5.78 -3.32 -16.69
C ASN A 65 4.35 -2.83 -16.45
N THR A 66 4.17 -1.67 -15.84
CA THR A 66 2.81 -1.21 -15.53
C THR A 66 2.60 0.26 -15.79
N ALA A 67 3.14 1.14 -15.00
CA ALA A 67 2.75 2.53 -14.97
C ALA A 67 3.92 3.46 -15.28
N ILE A 68 3.57 4.66 -15.69
CA ILE A 68 4.43 5.82 -15.74
C ILE A 68 3.76 6.96 -15.00
N ILE A 69 4.53 7.85 -14.40
CA ILE A 69 4.03 9.14 -13.96
C ILE A 69 3.90 10.01 -15.20
N GLN A 70 2.68 10.43 -15.54
CA GLN A 70 2.46 11.28 -16.71
C GLN A 70 3.33 12.54 -16.65
N GLY A 71 4.08 12.79 -17.74
CA GLY A 71 4.98 13.95 -17.85
C GLY A 71 6.35 13.78 -17.20
N ALA A 72 6.65 12.65 -16.55
CA ALA A 72 7.96 12.36 -15.98
C ALA A 72 8.75 11.42 -16.91
N GLN A 73 9.84 11.92 -17.47
CA GLN A 73 10.77 11.11 -18.27
C GLN A 73 11.72 10.32 -17.36
N GLY A 74 12.03 9.07 -17.72
CA GLY A 74 12.97 8.22 -16.97
C GLY A 74 12.41 7.66 -15.65
N LEU A 75 11.09 7.71 -15.43
CA LEU A 75 10.40 7.14 -14.28
C LEU A 75 9.40 6.07 -14.74
N GLY A 76 9.91 4.90 -15.06
CA GLY A 76 9.13 3.70 -15.33
C GLY A 76 8.95 2.85 -14.08
N PHE A 77 7.85 2.09 -14.00
CA PHE A 77 7.54 1.22 -12.87
C PHE A 77 7.12 -0.16 -13.35
N ALA A 78 7.53 -1.17 -12.59
CA ALA A 78 7.12 -2.55 -12.79
C ALA A 78 6.70 -3.19 -11.47
N ILE A 79 5.69 -4.06 -11.52
CA ILE A 79 5.28 -4.88 -10.38
C ILE A 79 6.32 -6.00 -10.23
N PRO A 80 6.92 -6.20 -9.03
CA PRO A 80 7.89 -7.26 -8.81
C PRO A 80 7.32 -8.64 -9.16
N ILE A 81 8.14 -9.52 -9.73
CA ILE A 81 7.69 -10.83 -10.20
C ILE A 81 7.10 -11.69 -9.09
N ASN A 82 7.63 -11.61 -7.86
CA ASN A 82 7.08 -12.35 -6.72
C ASN A 82 5.63 -11.97 -6.41
N THR A 83 5.29 -10.68 -6.54
CA THR A 83 3.91 -10.19 -6.40
C THR A 83 3.04 -10.68 -7.54
N VAL A 84 3.55 -10.62 -8.79
CA VAL A 84 2.84 -11.13 -9.97
C VAL A 84 2.52 -12.62 -9.83
N GLN A 85 3.49 -13.43 -9.40
CA GLN A 85 3.31 -14.87 -9.20
C GLN A 85 2.24 -15.17 -8.15
N LYS A 86 2.31 -14.53 -6.98
CA LYS A 86 1.31 -14.69 -5.91
C LYS A 86 -0.11 -14.39 -6.40
N ILE A 87 -0.27 -13.27 -7.11
CA ILE A 87 -1.58 -12.85 -7.64
C ILE A 87 -2.05 -13.82 -8.73
N ALA A 88 -1.17 -14.24 -9.63
CA ALA A 88 -1.49 -15.17 -10.71
C ALA A 88 -1.94 -16.55 -10.15
N GLU A 89 -1.24 -17.07 -9.16
CA GLU A 89 -1.61 -18.33 -8.48
C GLU A 89 -3.01 -18.24 -7.86
N GLU A 90 -3.34 -17.13 -7.19
CA GLU A 90 -4.68 -16.93 -6.63
C GLU A 90 -5.75 -16.83 -7.71
N LEU A 91 -5.49 -16.10 -8.80
CA LEU A 91 -6.41 -15.98 -9.92
C LEU A 91 -6.65 -17.32 -10.61
N ILE A 92 -5.61 -18.13 -10.81
CA ILE A 92 -5.73 -19.47 -11.39
C ILE A 92 -6.53 -20.40 -10.47
N ALA A 93 -6.26 -20.35 -9.16
CA ALA A 93 -6.90 -21.24 -8.20
C ALA A 93 -8.34 -20.86 -7.86
N LYS A 94 -8.66 -19.57 -7.78
CA LYS A 94 -9.93 -19.07 -7.22
C LYS A 94 -10.72 -18.18 -8.20
N GLY A 95 -10.14 -17.75 -9.32
CA GLY A 95 -10.73 -16.80 -10.24
C GLY A 95 -10.80 -15.37 -9.74
N ARG A 96 -10.29 -15.10 -8.53
CA ARG A 96 -10.25 -13.78 -7.89
C ARG A 96 -9.10 -13.66 -6.90
N VAL A 97 -8.75 -12.44 -6.55
CA VAL A 97 -7.81 -12.13 -5.47
C VAL A 97 -8.59 -11.49 -4.33
N ASP A 98 -8.47 -12.06 -3.15
CA ASP A 98 -9.09 -11.51 -1.94
C ASP A 98 -8.04 -10.69 -1.18
N HIS A 99 -8.30 -9.38 -0.97
CA HIS A 99 -7.41 -8.50 -0.22
C HIS A 99 -7.89 -8.36 1.22
N PRO A 100 -7.01 -8.56 2.22
CA PRO A 100 -7.37 -8.32 3.61
C PRO A 100 -7.85 -6.89 3.83
N TYR A 101 -9.03 -6.74 4.43
CA TYR A 101 -9.69 -5.47 4.62
C TYR A 101 -10.05 -5.26 6.10
N LEU A 102 -9.83 -4.05 6.63
CA LEU A 102 -10.21 -3.67 7.99
C LEU A 102 -11.37 -2.68 8.04
N GLY A 103 -11.54 -1.85 7.03
CA GLY A 103 -12.59 -0.82 6.96
C GLY A 103 -12.25 0.45 7.74
N ILE A 104 -11.02 0.92 7.62
CA ILE A 104 -10.53 2.14 8.26
C ILE A 104 -10.07 3.17 7.22
N GLN A 105 -10.34 4.45 7.50
CA GLN A 105 -9.64 5.56 6.87
C GLN A 105 -8.71 6.18 7.91
N MET A 106 -7.47 6.40 7.54
CA MET A 106 -6.41 6.75 8.47
C MET A 106 -5.47 7.79 7.89
N VAL A 107 -4.80 8.52 8.77
CA VAL A 107 -3.75 9.47 8.40
C VAL A 107 -2.55 9.29 9.33
N THR A 108 -1.36 9.57 8.83
CA THR A 108 -0.17 9.65 9.67
C THR A 108 -0.32 10.84 10.61
N LEU A 109 -0.27 10.59 11.92
CA LEU A 109 -0.33 11.63 12.94
C LEU A 109 1.07 12.20 13.14
N THR A 110 1.24 13.46 12.75
CA THR A 110 2.42 14.27 13.03
C THR A 110 2.03 15.45 13.91
N PRO A 111 2.98 16.15 14.55
CA PRO A 111 2.67 17.37 15.30
C PRO A 111 1.88 18.39 14.51
N GLU A 112 2.21 18.58 13.21
CA GLU A 112 1.52 19.53 12.33
C GLU A 112 0.09 19.08 12.02
N VAL A 113 -0.12 17.77 11.80
CA VAL A 113 -1.46 17.20 11.60
C VAL A 113 -2.31 17.32 12.87
N LYS A 114 -1.71 17.04 14.03
CA LYS A 114 -2.35 17.21 15.33
C LYS A 114 -2.80 18.66 15.54
N GLU A 115 -1.92 19.63 15.30
CA GLU A 115 -2.24 21.05 15.45
C GLU A 115 -3.40 21.46 14.54
N LYS A 116 -3.40 21.07 13.27
CA LYS A 116 -4.49 21.33 12.32
C LYS A 116 -5.83 20.74 12.79
N ILE A 117 -5.81 19.52 13.34
CA ILE A 117 -7.01 18.86 13.85
C ILE A 117 -7.53 19.59 15.10
N THR A 118 -6.63 19.91 16.05
CA THR A 118 -6.99 20.61 17.27
C THR A 118 -7.55 22.01 16.97
N THR A 119 -6.94 22.73 16.03
CA THR A 119 -7.43 24.05 15.60
C THR A 119 -8.82 23.97 14.95
N ARG A 120 -9.08 22.91 14.15
CA ARG A 120 -10.33 22.77 13.41
C ARG A 120 -11.49 22.24 14.25
N PHE A 121 -11.22 21.34 15.19
CA PHE A 121 -12.24 20.59 15.94
C PHE A 121 -12.27 20.96 17.45
N GLY A 122 -11.31 21.76 17.93
CA GLY A 122 -11.21 22.19 19.32
C GLY A 122 -11.10 21.00 20.28
N ASP A 123 -11.61 21.18 21.48
CA ASP A 123 -11.55 20.16 22.56
C ASP A 123 -12.45 18.93 22.33
N LYS A 124 -13.15 18.87 21.19
CA LYS A 124 -14.00 17.73 20.85
C LYS A 124 -13.19 16.45 20.56
N ILE A 125 -11.90 16.59 20.25
CA ILE A 125 -11.00 15.46 19.98
C ILE A 125 -9.81 15.57 20.91
N ASN A 126 -9.80 14.76 21.96
CA ASN A 126 -8.66 14.67 22.87
C ASN A 126 -7.60 13.72 22.30
N LEU A 127 -6.69 14.27 21.48
CA LEU A 127 -5.53 13.55 20.95
C LEU A 127 -4.35 13.72 21.92
N ALA A 128 -4.14 12.75 22.80
CA ALA A 128 -2.94 12.74 23.66
C ALA A 128 -1.70 12.35 22.87
N ALA A 129 -1.81 11.40 21.95
CA ALA A 129 -0.71 10.97 21.09
C ALA A 129 -0.14 12.12 20.26
N ASN A 130 1.19 12.11 20.08
CA ASN A 130 1.92 13.04 19.18
C ASN A 130 2.34 12.37 17.88
N GLN A 131 2.28 11.04 17.82
CA GLN A 131 2.67 10.25 16.65
C GLN A 131 1.92 8.90 16.63
N GLY A 132 1.81 8.31 15.46
CA GLY A 132 1.11 7.07 15.20
C GLY A 132 0.15 7.21 14.02
N ILE A 133 -0.84 6.32 13.93
CA ILE A 133 -1.78 6.32 12.83
C ILE A 133 -3.18 6.66 13.37
N LEU A 134 -3.64 7.86 13.05
CA LEU A 134 -4.95 8.35 13.49
C LEU A 134 -6.05 7.79 12.60
N LEU A 135 -7.05 7.17 13.21
CA LEU A 135 -8.27 6.72 12.54
C LEU A 135 -9.23 7.90 12.38
N VAL A 136 -9.49 8.31 11.14
CA VAL A 136 -10.39 9.44 10.84
C VAL A 136 -11.82 8.98 10.55
N ARG A 137 -11.97 7.76 10.04
CA ARG A 137 -13.29 7.16 9.77
C ARG A 137 -13.22 5.64 9.91
N ILE A 138 -14.30 5.06 10.42
CA ILE A 138 -14.54 3.62 10.44
C ILE A 138 -15.75 3.33 9.55
N VAL A 139 -15.59 2.37 8.65
CA VAL A 139 -16.69 1.93 7.77
C VAL A 139 -17.69 1.13 8.60
N PRO A 140 -18.99 1.44 8.55
CA PRO A 140 -20.01 0.67 9.28
C PRO A 140 -19.97 -0.83 8.88
N ASN A 141 -20.21 -1.70 9.87
CA ASN A 141 -20.21 -3.16 9.69
C ASN A 141 -18.88 -3.76 9.21
N SER A 142 -17.79 -2.99 9.23
CA SER A 142 -16.45 -3.47 8.88
C SER A 142 -15.82 -4.25 10.05
N PRO A 143 -14.75 -5.02 9.78
CA PRO A 143 -13.94 -5.66 10.82
C PRO A 143 -13.51 -4.71 11.94
N ALA A 144 -13.10 -3.50 11.60
CA ALA A 144 -12.72 -2.47 12.55
C ALA A 144 -13.90 -2.00 13.42
N ALA A 145 -15.07 -1.82 12.81
CA ALA A 145 -16.29 -1.45 13.55
C ALA A 145 -16.71 -2.57 14.53
N ILE A 146 -16.68 -3.83 14.08
CA ILE A 146 -17.01 -4.99 14.90
C ILE A 146 -16.04 -5.13 16.07
N ALA A 147 -14.75 -4.84 15.85
CA ALA A 147 -13.72 -4.84 16.88
C ALA A 147 -13.80 -3.67 17.87
N GLY A 148 -14.69 -2.70 17.64
CA GLY A 148 -14.91 -1.55 18.52
C GLY A 148 -13.93 -0.39 18.33
N LEU A 149 -13.22 -0.34 17.19
CA LEU A 149 -12.43 0.83 16.80
C LEU A 149 -13.33 2.01 16.49
N ARG A 150 -12.82 3.22 16.76
CA ARG A 150 -13.58 4.48 16.61
C ARG A 150 -12.74 5.56 15.94
N PRO A 151 -13.37 6.51 15.25
CA PRO A 151 -12.67 7.74 14.85
C PRO A 151 -12.05 8.42 16.08
N GLY A 152 -10.82 8.90 15.93
CA GLY A 152 -10.03 9.47 17.03
C GLY A 152 -9.08 8.48 17.73
N ASP A 153 -9.18 7.18 17.46
CA ASP A 153 -8.20 6.20 17.92
C ASP A 153 -6.86 6.41 17.18
N VAL A 154 -5.76 6.16 17.88
CA VAL A 154 -4.41 6.20 17.31
C VAL A 154 -3.78 4.82 17.42
N ILE A 155 -3.51 4.16 16.29
CA ILE A 155 -2.77 2.89 16.27
C ILE A 155 -1.29 3.19 16.53
N LYS A 156 -0.71 2.49 17.51
CA LYS A 156 0.68 2.57 17.92
C LYS A 156 1.51 1.41 17.39
N SER A 157 0.92 0.21 17.38
CA SER A 157 1.57 -1.00 16.88
C SER A 157 0.54 -2.00 16.33
N ILE A 158 1.02 -2.90 15.47
CA ILE A 158 0.27 -4.05 14.97
C ILE A 158 1.14 -5.29 15.16
N ASN A 159 0.63 -6.31 15.83
CA ASN A 159 1.36 -7.53 16.17
C ASN A 159 2.71 -7.23 16.85
N ASN A 160 2.73 -6.28 17.79
CA ASN A 160 3.91 -5.75 18.50
C ASN A 160 4.93 -5.01 17.60
N GLN A 161 4.63 -4.80 16.33
CA GLN A 161 5.45 -3.98 15.44
C GLN A 161 4.97 -2.54 15.47
N PRO A 162 5.78 -1.57 15.95
CA PRO A 162 5.41 -0.15 15.93
C PRO A 162 5.11 0.34 14.53
N VAL A 163 4.13 1.25 14.40
CA VAL A 163 3.74 1.88 13.13
C VAL A 163 3.70 3.39 13.25
N PHE A 164 4.33 4.06 12.28
CA PHE A 164 4.48 5.52 12.24
C PHE A 164 3.93 6.15 10.96
N LYS A 165 3.76 5.34 9.89
CA LYS A 165 3.25 5.77 8.59
C LYS A 165 2.08 4.91 8.13
N VAL A 166 1.17 5.51 7.37
CA VAL A 166 0.01 4.81 6.79
C VAL A 166 0.44 3.61 5.98
N ASP A 167 1.51 3.74 5.17
CA ASP A 167 2.01 2.68 4.31
C ASP A 167 2.45 1.44 5.09
N GLU A 168 2.99 1.61 6.32
CA GLU A 168 3.37 0.49 7.18
C GLU A 168 2.14 -0.31 7.63
N VAL A 169 1.06 0.38 8.00
CA VAL A 169 -0.21 -0.29 8.33
C VAL A 169 -0.78 -1.00 7.12
N GLN A 170 -0.77 -0.35 5.95
CA GLN A 170 -1.26 -0.97 4.71
C GLN A 170 -0.49 -2.25 4.39
N LYS A 171 0.85 -2.23 4.46
CA LYS A 171 1.70 -3.41 4.25
C LYS A 171 1.42 -4.53 5.25
N LEU A 172 1.28 -4.20 6.53
CA LEU A 172 0.98 -5.20 7.56
C LEU A 172 -0.39 -5.84 7.37
N VAL A 173 -1.39 -5.06 6.97
CA VAL A 173 -2.72 -5.58 6.66
C VAL A 173 -2.69 -6.43 5.40
N GLU A 174 -2.06 -5.96 4.31
CA GLU A 174 -1.98 -6.69 3.03
C GLU A 174 -1.23 -8.03 3.16
N ASN A 175 -0.22 -8.09 4.02
CA ASN A 175 0.54 -9.31 4.30
C ASN A 175 -0.14 -10.21 5.34
N SER A 176 -1.27 -9.79 5.91
CA SER A 176 -2.02 -10.59 6.86
C SER A 176 -2.86 -11.66 6.15
N LYS A 177 -3.35 -12.61 6.93
CA LYS A 177 -4.27 -13.63 6.44
C LYS A 177 -5.71 -13.24 6.79
N ILE A 178 -6.61 -13.30 5.80
CA ILE A 178 -8.05 -13.12 6.02
C ILE A 178 -8.51 -14.13 7.07
N GLY A 179 -9.26 -13.65 8.05
CA GLY A 179 -9.78 -14.47 9.13
C GLY A 179 -8.84 -14.68 10.31
N ILE A 180 -7.55 -14.35 10.22
CA ILE A 180 -6.60 -14.42 11.35
C ILE A 180 -6.54 -13.04 12.01
N PRO A 181 -6.83 -12.92 13.32
CA PRO A 181 -6.83 -11.64 14.01
C PRO A 181 -5.47 -10.95 13.99
N LEU A 182 -5.47 -9.66 13.71
CA LEU A 182 -4.36 -8.73 13.95
C LEU A 182 -4.54 -8.12 15.33
N GLN A 183 -3.47 -8.09 16.11
CA GLN A 183 -3.46 -7.45 17.44
C GLN A 183 -2.99 -6.00 17.26
N LEU A 184 -3.89 -5.05 17.47
CA LEU A 184 -3.61 -3.62 17.39
C LEU A 184 -3.45 -3.05 18.80
N GLU A 185 -2.36 -2.34 19.05
CA GLU A 185 -2.24 -1.47 20.21
C GLU A 185 -2.75 -0.08 19.85
N VAL A 186 -3.74 0.38 20.60
CA VAL A 186 -4.51 1.58 20.27
C VAL A 186 -4.55 2.52 21.47
N GLU A 187 -4.30 3.80 21.20
CA GLU A 187 -4.49 4.87 22.18
C GLU A 187 -5.82 5.59 21.92
N ARG A 188 -6.67 5.66 22.96
CA ARG A 188 -7.95 6.42 22.99
C ARG A 188 -8.04 7.18 24.29
N ASN A 189 -8.22 8.49 24.25
CA ASN A 189 -8.35 9.35 25.45
C ASN A 189 -7.21 9.10 26.46
N SER A 190 -5.96 9.08 26.02
CA SER A 190 -4.77 8.84 26.84
C SER A 190 -4.67 7.44 27.48
N ARG A 191 -5.52 6.51 27.08
CA ARG A 191 -5.46 5.12 27.52
C ARG A 191 -5.02 4.22 26.38
N ILE A 192 -4.09 3.32 26.67
CA ILE A 192 -3.59 2.32 25.72
C ILE A 192 -4.30 1.00 26.02
N PHE A 193 -4.78 0.34 24.99
CA PHE A 193 -5.43 -0.97 25.08
C PHE A 193 -5.19 -1.78 23.81
N GLN A 194 -5.41 -3.08 23.91
CA GLN A 194 -5.26 -4.00 22.79
C GLN A 194 -6.62 -4.28 22.14
N VAL A 195 -6.64 -4.30 20.82
CA VAL A 195 -7.83 -4.64 20.03
C VAL A 195 -7.46 -5.74 19.03
N LEU A 196 -8.24 -6.82 19.00
CA LEU A 196 -8.12 -7.86 18.00
C LEU A 196 -9.08 -7.57 16.84
N VAL A 197 -8.52 -7.32 15.67
CA VAL A 197 -9.28 -7.07 14.44
C VAL A 197 -9.06 -8.21 13.48
N LYS A 198 -10.13 -8.87 13.06
CA LYS A 198 -10.09 -10.01 12.14
C LYS A 198 -10.34 -9.51 10.73
N PRO A 199 -9.31 -9.47 9.83
CA PRO A 199 -9.47 -8.98 8.47
C PRO A 199 -10.51 -9.81 7.70
N ALA A 200 -11.34 -9.15 6.89
CA ALA A 200 -12.27 -9.75 5.94
C ALA A 200 -11.78 -9.57 4.49
N PRO A 201 -12.36 -10.26 3.51
CA PRO A 201 -12.11 -10.03 2.09
C PRO A 201 -12.50 -8.63 1.64
#